data_9df3de67c5e64d6d8bd3068ebb3f8f19
#
_entry.id   9df3de67c5e64d6d8bd3068ebb3f8f19
#
_cell.length_a   1.000
_cell.length_b   1.000
_cell.length_c   1.000
_cell.angle_alpha   90.00
_cell.angle_beta   90.00
_cell.angle_gamma   90.00
#
_symmetry.space_group_name_H-M   'P 1'
#
loop_
_entity.id
_entity.type
_entity.pdbx_description
1 polymer ?
#
loop_
_entity_poly.entity_id
_entity_poly.type
_entity_poly.pdbx_seq_one_letter_code
_entity_poly.pdbx_strand_id
1 'polypeptide(L)'
;YLKANEERVLAALTADLGKAPFEGYATELGLVYDEISTCLKHLNSWSKPRRVPTPIVHFHSTSKVHPSPLGVVLVLSPWNYPVQLALVPMVDAIAAGNCVALKPSRTSKHTSELLLDILSNVFPPEFVCGFPGSGAMNDWLLEVRWDQIFFTGSPNVGHAIMEAAAKHLTPVVLELGGKSPCI
;
A
#
# COMPACT_ATOMS: atom_id res chain seq x y z
N TYR A 1 0.65 -14.85 -10.54
CA TYR A 1 -0.52 -14.30 -11.23
C TYR A 1 -0.20 -12.98 -11.91
N LEU A 2 0.41 -12.00 -11.21
CA LEU A 2 0.76 -10.69 -11.79
C LEU A 2 1.64 -10.82 -13.06
N LYS A 3 2.68 -11.66 -13.03
CA LYS A 3 3.52 -11.95 -14.21
C LYS A 3 2.73 -12.52 -15.40
N ALA A 4 1.74 -13.36 -15.14
CA ALA A 4 0.88 -13.90 -16.20
C ALA A 4 -0.09 -12.87 -16.80
N ASN A 5 -0.27 -11.73 -16.14
CA ASN A 5 -1.13 -10.63 -16.58
C ASN A 5 -0.34 -9.36 -16.97
N GLU A 6 0.98 -9.46 -17.11
CA GLU A 6 1.87 -8.32 -17.36
C GLU A 6 1.43 -7.50 -18.58
N GLU A 7 1.17 -8.14 -19.71
CA GLU A 7 0.71 -7.47 -20.93
C GLU A 7 -0.63 -6.72 -20.72
N ARG A 8 -1.55 -7.31 -19.95
CA ARG A 8 -2.82 -6.66 -19.61
C ARG A 8 -2.61 -5.40 -18.75
N VAL A 9 -1.68 -5.47 -17.80
CA VAL A 9 -1.34 -4.31 -16.93
C VAL A 9 -0.70 -3.20 -17.76
N LEU A 10 0.24 -3.53 -18.63
CA LEU A 10 0.89 -2.56 -19.51
C LEU A 10 -0.12 -1.92 -20.49
N ALA A 11 -1.04 -2.70 -21.05
CA ALA A 11 -2.11 -2.20 -21.90
C ALA A 11 -3.06 -1.25 -21.14
N ALA A 12 -3.40 -1.57 -19.89
CA ALA A 12 -4.24 -0.70 -19.05
C ALA A 12 -3.54 0.63 -18.72
N LEU A 13 -2.24 0.60 -18.41
CA LEU A 13 -1.42 1.80 -18.20
C LEU A 13 -1.34 2.69 -19.46
N THR A 14 -1.22 2.07 -20.62
CA THR A 14 -1.26 2.79 -21.89
C THR A 14 -2.63 3.42 -22.12
N ALA A 15 -3.71 2.72 -21.83
CA ALA A 15 -5.08 3.22 -21.99
C ALA A 15 -5.41 4.40 -21.06
N ASP A 16 -4.94 4.35 -19.81
CA ASP A 16 -5.23 5.40 -18.82
C ASP A 16 -4.29 6.61 -18.92
N LEU A 17 -3.00 6.38 -19.20
CA LEU A 17 -1.94 7.39 -19.04
C LEU A 17 -1.10 7.61 -20.31
N GLY A 18 -1.31 6.84 -21.38
CA GLY A 18 -0.50 6.91 -22.57
C GLY A 18 0.94 6.40 -22.41
N LYS A 19 1.24 5.70 -21.29
CA LYS A 19 2.58 5.15 -21.03
C LYS A 19 2.95 4.11 -22.09
N ALA A 20 4.16 4.22 -22.66
CA ALA A 20 4.71 3.16 -23.48
C ALA A 20 4.92 1.89 -22.64
N PRO A 21 4.81 0.67 -23.22
CA PRO A 21 4.99 -0.58 -22.45
C PRO A 21 6.30 -0.63 -21.66
N PHE A 22 7.41 -0.18 -22.26
CA PHE A 22 8.70 -0.12 -21.57
C PHE A 22 8.66 0.83 -20.35
N GLU A 23 8.04 1.99 -20.50
CA GLU A 23 7.87 2.96 -19.42
C GLU A 23 6.99 2.38 -18.29
N GLY A 24 5.85 1.79 -18.64
CA GLY A 24 4.97 1.12 -17.67
C GLY A 24 5.68 0.00 -16.91
N TYR A 25 6.52 -0.77 -17.60
CA TYR A 25 7.32 -1.79 -16.94
C TYR A 25 8.38 -1.18 -16.02
N ALA A 26 9.21 -0.27 -16.53
CA ALA A 26 10.35 0.27 -15.80
C ALA A 26 9.97 1.13 -14.60
N THR A 27 8.85 1.88 -14.70
CA THR A 27 8.43 2.82 -13.65
C THR A 27 7.35 2.28 -12.73
N GLU A 28 6.74 1.13 -13.04
CA GLU A 28 5.67 0.55 -12.23
C GLU A 28 5.86 -0.93 -11.96
N LEU A 29 5.65 -1.81 -12.93
CA LEU A 29 5.69 -3.26 -12.68
C LEU A 29 7.04 -3.77 -12.19
N GLY A 30 8.14 -3.29 -12.74
CA GLY A 30 9.49 -3.67 -12.34
C GLY A 30 9.75 -3.37 -10.88
N LEU A 31 9.29 -2.20 -10.39
CA LEU A 31 9.41 -1.80 -8.99
C LEU A 31 8.57 -2.70 -8.06
N VAL A 32 7.38 -3.10 -8.48
CA VAL A 32 6.56 -4.06 -7.72
C VAL A 32 7.25 -5.43 -7.62
N TYR A 33 7.85 -5.90 -8.71
CA TYR A 33 8.58 -7.18 -8.70
C TYR A 33 9.83 -7.13 -7.82
N ASP A 34 10.54 -6.01 -7.83
CA ASP A 34 11.70 -5.80 -6.97
C ASP A 34 11.31 -5.79 -5.49
N GLU A 35 10.23 -5.07 -5.14
CA GLU A 35 9.71 -5.04 -3.77
C GLU A 35 9.25 -6.42 -3.28
N ILE A 36 8.51 -7.17 -4.10
CA ILE A 36 8.13 -8.55 -3.77
C ILE A 36 9.38 -9.41 -3.53
N SER A 37 10.41 -9.28 -4.38
CA SER A 37 11.66 -10.02 -4.25
C SER A 37 12.39 -9.64 -2.96
N THR A 38 12.43 -8.35 -2.63
CA THR A 38 13.04 -7.82 -1.41
C THR A 38 12.32 -8.33 -0.16
N CYS A 39 11.00 -8.27 -0.14
CA CYS A 39 10.20 -8.81 0.96
C CYS A 39 10.46 -10.31 1.15
N LEU A 40 10.39 -11.12 0.09
CA LEU A 40 10.64 -12.56 0.17
C LEU A 40 12.03 -12.90 0.69
N LYS A 41 13.05 -12.14 0.29
CA LYS A 41 14.44 -12.32 0.72
C LYS A 41 14.64 -11.99 2.19
N HIS A 42 13.96 -10.96 2.70
CA HIS A 42 14.22 -10.41 4.03
C HIS A 42 13.17 -10.77 5.09
N LEU A 43 11.99 -11.28 4.70
CA LEU A 43 10.87 -11.58 5.60
C LEU A 43 11.29 -12.36 6.85
N ASN A 44 12.06 -13.44 6.68
CA ASN A 44 12.54 -14.26 7.79
C ASN A 44 13.46 -13.52 8.78
N SER A 45 14.18 -12.48 8.33
CA SER A 45 15.03 -11.68 9.20
C SER A 45 14.23 -10.57 9.89
N TRP A 46 13.30 -9.95 9.18
CA TRP A 46 12.46 -8.88 9.70
C TRP A 46 11.48 -9.35 10.77
N SER A 47 10.93 -10.55 10.62
CA SER A 47 9.97 -11.14 11.56
C SER A 47 10.59 -11.65 12.87
N LYS A 48 11.94 -11.75 12.96
CA LYS A 48 12.61 -12.29 14.14
C LYS A 48 12.64 -11.28 15.29
N PRO A 49 12.36 -11.73 16.53
CA PRO A 49 12.63 -10.93 17.71
C PRO A 49 14.11 -10.55 17.82
N ARG A 50 14.41 -9.30 18.12
CA ARG A 50 15.77 -8.84 18.38
C ARG A 50 15.99 -8.52 19.85
N ARG A 51 17.15 -8.91 20.40
CA ARG A 51 17.55 -8.51 21.74
C ARG A 51 17.94 -7.04 21.76
N VAL A 52 17.60 -6.35 22.84
CA VAL A 52 18.01 -4.97 23.12
C VAL A 52 18.64 -4.89 24.52
N PRO A 53 19.46 -3.85 24.81
CA PRO A 53 20.04 -3.66 26.12
C PRO A 53 18.97 -3.63 27.22
N THR A 54 19.23 -4.36 28.32
CA THR A 54 18.36 -4.35 29.50
C THR A 54 19.01 -3.48 30.57
N PRO A 55 18.31 -2.49 31.14
CA PRO A 55 18.84 -1.68 32.22
C PRO A 55 19.24 -2.55 33.43
N ILE A 56 20.32 -2.17 34.12
CA ILE A 56 20.90 -2.95 35.21
C ILE A 56 19.92 -3.18 36.39
N VAL A 57 18.97 -2.24 36.55
CA VAL A 57 17.92 -2.36 37.59
C VAL A 57 17.00 -3.59 37.38
N HIS A 58 17.01 -4.14 36.16
CA HIS A 58 16.28 -5.36 35.79
C HIS A 58 17.22 -6.58 35.65
N PHE A 59 18.32 -6.59 36.42
CA PHE A 59 19.30 -7.69 36.45
C PHE A 59 18.60 -9.05 36.56
N HIS A 60 19.07 -10.03 35.80
CA HIS A 60 18.52 -11.33 35.48
C HIS A 60 17.39 -11.36 34.42
N SER A 61 16.91 -10.19 33.96
CA SER A 61 15.94 -10.13 32.85
C SER A 61 16.63 -9.97 31.48
N THR A 62 15.90 -10.30 30.43
CA THR A 62 16.30 -10.01 29.02
C THR A 62 15.21 -9.22 28.33
N SER A 63 15.63 -8.17 27.63
CA SER A 63 14.71 -7.32 26.82
C SER A 63 14.77 -7.70 25.35
N LYS A 64 13.59 -7.79 24.72
CA LYS A 64 13.45 -8.09 23.28
C LYS A 64 12.40 -7.18 22.66
N VAL A 65 12.61 -6.84 21.40
CA VAL A 65 11.60 -6.21 20.54
C VAL A 65 11.04 -7.29 19.62
N HIS A 66 9.73 -7.45 19.64
CA HIS A 66 9.01 -8.38 18.78
C HIS A 66 8.25 -7.60 17.71
N PRO A 67 8.48 -7.84 16.40
CA PRO A 67 7.60 -7.34 15.36
C PRO A 67 6.18 -7.91 15.55
N SER A 68 5.18 -7.09 15.32
CA SER A 68 3.77 -7.49 15.36
C SER A 68 3.00 -6.72 14.29
N PRO A 69 2.09 -7.37 13.53
CA PRO A 69 1.22 -6.66 12.61
C PRO A 69 0.31 -5.68 13.35
N LEU A 70 -0.09 -4.62 12.67
CA LEU A 70 -1.05 -3.65 13.20
C LEU A 70 -2.48 -4.18 13.15
N GLY A 71 -2.81 -4.93 12.09
CA GLY A 71 -4.15 -5.47 11.85
C GLY A 71 -4.60 -5.29 10.42
N VAL A 72 -5.56 -4.39 10.16
CA VAL A 72 -6.08 -4.10 8.82
C VAL A 72 -5.59 -2.73 8.34
N VAL A 73 -4.88 -2.72 7.23
CA VAL A 73 -4.30 -1.51 6.61
C VAL A 73 -5.15 -1.07 5.43
N LEU A 74 -5.61 0.18 5.43
CA LEU A 74 -6.23 0.80 4.27
C LEU A 74 -5.16 1.45 3.38
N VAL A 75 -5.07 1.06 2.12
CA VAL A 75 -4.19 1.66 1.11
C VAL A 75 -5.03 2.47 0.12
N LEU A 76 -4.79 3.77 0.05
CA LEU A 76 -5.43 4.70 -0.88
C LEU A 76 -4.39 5.19 -1.89
N SER A 77 -4.48 4.73 -3.14
CA SER A 77 -3.47 5.03 -4.17
C SER A 77 -3.93 6.07 -5.18
N PRO A 78 -2.98 6.85 -5.75
CA PRO A 78 -3.24 7.89 -6.74
C PRO A 78 -3.34 7.32 -8.16
N TRP A 79 -3.47 8.22 -9.14
CA TRP A 79 -3.66 7.89 -10.55
C TRP A 79 -2.38 7.93 -11.40
N ASN A 80 -1.32 8.61 -10.95
CA ASN A 80 -0.13 8.90 -11.77
C ASN A 80 0.83 7.70 -11.92
N TYR A 81 0.94 6.86 -10.90
CA TYR A 81 1.63 5.57 -10.89
C TYR A 81 0.71 4.53 -10.24
N PRO A 82 -0.41 4.20 -10.91
CA PRO A 82 -1.52 3.50 -10.27
C PRO A 82 -1.20 2.06 -9.87
N VAL A 83 -0.27 1.40 -10.55
CA VAL A 83 0.16 0.03 -10.23
C VAL A 83 1.16 0.04 -9.09
N GLN A 84 2.24 0.81 -9.23
CA GLN A 84 3.31 0.85 -8.24
C GLN A 84 2.80 1.37 -6.89
N LEU A 85 2.14 2.53 -6.88
CA LEU A 85 1.69 3.17 -5.63
C LEU A 85 0.47 2.49 -4.99
N ALA A 86 -0.13 1.51 -5.67
CA ALA A 86 -1.12 0.61 -5.08
C ALA A 86 -0.47 -0.65 -4.52
N LEU A 87 0.38 -1.31 -5.32
CA LEU A 87 0.85 -2.66 -5.00
C LEU A 87 2.07 -2.67 -4.07
N VAL A 88 2.97 -1.68 -4.13
CA VAL A 88 4.15 -1.64 -3.22
C VAL A 88 3.71 -1.52 -1.76
N PRO A 89 2.90 -0.52 -1.34
CA PRO A 89 2.44 -0.44 0.04
C PRO A 89 1.60 -1.65 0.47
N MET A 90 0.84 -2.24 -0.46
CA MET A 90 0.08 -3.46 -0.18
C MET A 90 1.02 -4.64 0.11
N VAL A 91 2.08 -4.84 -0.69
CA VAL A 91 3.08 -5.89 -0.50
C VAL A 91 3.77 -5.74 0.85
N ASP A 92 4.15 -4.52 1.22
CA ASP A 92 4.80 -4.22 2.51
C ASP A 92 3.86 -4.50 3.69
N ALA A 93 2.60 -4.09 3.58
CA ALA A 93 1.60 -4.37 4.60
C ALA A 93 1.37 -5.89 4.77
N ILE A 94 1.30 -6.65 3.68
CA ILE A 94 1.20 -8.12 3.70
C ILE A 94 2.45 -8.75 4.31
N ALA A 95 3.65 -8.29 3.92
CA ALA A 95 4.91 -8.77 4.45
C ALA A 95 5.05 -8.53 5.96
N ALA A 96 4.48 -7.42 6.45
CA ALA A 96 4.39 -7.13 7.88
C ALA A 96 3.31 -7.95 8.62
N GLY A 97 2.52 -8.78 7.92
CA GLY A 97 1.52 -9.68 8.49
C GLY A 97 0.12 -9.07 8.63
N ASN A 98 -0.17 -7.98 7.93
CA ASN A 98 -1.47 -7.31 7.97
C ASN A 98 -2.43 -7.83 6.89
N CYS A 99 -3.72 -7.66 7.14
CA CYS A 99 -4.75 -7.68 6.10
C CYS A 99 -4.79 -6.32 5.39
N VAL A 100 -5.22 -6.29 4.12
CA VAL A 100 -5.21 -5.06 3.33
C VAL A 100 -6.56 -4.79 2.67
N ALA A 101 -7.01 -3.55 2.82
CA ALA A 101 -8.09 -2.95 2.05
C ALA A 101 -7.47 -1.98 1.03
N LEU A 102 -7.57 -2.27 -0.26
CA LEU A 102 -7.01 -1.42 -1.32
C LEU A 102 -8.11 -0.66 -2.04
N LYS A 103 -7.95 0.66 -2.16
CA LYS A 103 -8.79 1.51 -3.00
C LYS A 103 -7.93 2.29 -4.00
N PRO A 104 -7.84 1.83 -5.26
CA PRO A 104 -7.16 2.56 -6.32
C PRO A 104 -7.93 3.82 -6.75
N SER A 105 -7.29 4.66 -7.56
CA SER A 105 -7.89 5.90 -8.04
C SER A 105 -8.97 5.64 -9.09
N ARG A 106 -10.07 6.40 -9.03
CA ARG A 106 -11.09 6.40 -10.08
C ARG A 106 -10.62 6.98 -11.43
N THR A 107 -9.54 7.77 -11.40
CA THR A 107 -9.03 8.49 -12.59
C THR A 107 -8.30 7.52 -13.53
N SER A 108 -7.58 6.54 -13.01
CA SER A 108 -6.95 5.45 -13.78
C SER A 108 -7.90 4.25 -13.84
N LYS A 109 -8.97 4.38 -14.60
CA LYS A 109 -10.10 3.43 -14.59
C LYS A 109 -9.70 2.03 -15.02
N HIS A 110 -9.05 1.88 -16.17
CA HIS A 110 -8.67 0.58 -16.73
C HIS A 110 -7.70 -0.16 -15.81
N THR A 111 -6.69 0.56 -15.30
CA THR A 111 -5.71 0.00 -14.36
C THR A 111 -6.38 -0.40 -13.06
N SER A 112 -7.27 0.44 -12.52
CA SER A 112 -7.96 0.17 -11.26
C SER A 112 -8.86 -1.05 -11.34
N GLU A 113 -9.68 -1.17 -12.38
CA GLU A 113 -10.55 -2.32 -12.61
C GLU A 113 -9.74 -3.61 -12.76
N LEU A 114 -8.62 -3.56 -13.50
CA LEU A 114 -7.74 -4.71 -13.67
C LEU A 114 -7.04 -5.10 -12.35
N LEU A 115 -6.59 -4.15 -11.54
CA LEU A 115 -6.01 -4.46 -10.24
C LEU A 115 -7.02 -5.15 -9.32
N LEU A 116 -8.27 -4.66 -9.28
CA LEU A 116 -9.32 -5.29 -8.48
C LEU A 116 -9.64 -6.71 -8.96
N ASP A 117 -9.66 -6.94 -10.29
CA ASP A 117 -9.81 -8.29 -10.87
C ASP A 117 -8.65 -9.20 -10.44
N ILE A 118 -7.40 -8.72 -10.56
CA ILE A 118 -6.21 -9.48 -10.14
C ILE A 118 -6.28 -9.85 -8.66
N LEU A 119 -6.60 -8.89 -7.78
CA LEU A 119 -6.65 -9.13 -6.34
C LEU A 119 -7.70 -10.17 -5.96
N SER A 120 -8.90 -10.08 -6.53
CA SER A 120 -9.99 -11.03 -6.26
C SER A 120 -9.68 -12.46 -6.73
N ASN A 121 -8.78 -12.62 -7.71
CA ASN A 121 -8.33 -13.93 -8.19
C ASN A 121 -7.14 -14.50 -7.42
N VAL A 122 -6.41 -13.67 -6.66
CA VAL A 122 -5.20 -14.07 -5.93
C VAL A 122 -5.46 -14.30 -4.45
N PHE A 123 -6.31 -13.48 -3.85
CA PHE A 123 -6.50 -13.46 -2.40
C PHE A 123 -7.97 -13.70 -2.02
N PRO A 124 -8.22 -14.38 -0.90
CA PRO A 124 -9.55 -14.38 -0.30
C PRO A 124 -9.87 -12.96 0.24
N PRO A 125 -11.13 -12.51 0.14
CA PRO A 125 -11.52 -11.13 0.47
C PRO A 125 -11.31 -10.77 1.95
N GLU A 126 -11.24 -11.76 2.84
CA GLU A 126 -10.95 -11.59 4.26
C GLU A 126 -9.48 -11.21 4.52
N PHE A 127 -8.59 -11.48 3.56
CA PHE A 127 -7.16 -11.17 3.67
C PHE A 127 -6.80 -9.92 2.87
N VAL A 128 -7.18 -9.86 1.59
CA VAL A 128 -7.01 -8.66 0.76
C VAL A 128 -8.30 -8.38 0.01
N CYS A 129 -8.89 -7.22 0.24
CA CYS A 129 -10.08 -6.77 -0.47
C CYS A 129 -9.82 -5.47 -1.24
N GLY A 130 -10.47 -5.34 -2.39
CA GLY A 130 -10.38 -4.16 -3.24
C GLY A 130 -11.70 -3.41 -3.29
N PHE A 131 -11.65 -2.07 -3.26
CA PHE A 131 -12.80 -1.19 -3.35
C PHE A 131 -12.74 -0.35 -4.61
N PRO A 132 -13.86 -0.20 -5.35
CA PRO A 132 -13.87 0.63 -6.55
C PRO A 132 -13.63 2.11 -6.21
N GLY A 133 -12.94 2.83 -7.10
CA GLY A 133 -12.72 4.25 -6.97
C GLY A 133 -14.01 5.06 -7.18
N SER A 134 -14.64 5.54 -6.08
CA SER A 134 -15.75 6.50 -6.15
C SER A 134 -15.69 7.50 -4.98
N GLY A 135 -16.35 8.66 -5.11
CA GLY A 135 -16.42 9.64 -4.03
C GLY A 135 -17.13 9.09 -2.79
N ALA A 136 -18.32 8.51 -2.98
CA ALA A 136 -19.09 7.90 -1.87
C ALA A 136 -18.31 6.78 -1.16
N MET A 137 -17.50 6.02 -1.90
CA MET A 137 -16.65 4.99 -1.29
C MET A 137 -15.54 5.59 -0.44
N ASN A 138 -14.96 6.74 -0.82
CA ASN A 138 -13.98 7.43 0.01
C ASN A 138 -14.58 7.85 1.35
N ASP A 139 -15.75 8.48 1.31
CA ASP A 139 -16.41 8.97 2.53
C ASP A 139 -16.71 7.81 3.47
N TRP A 140 -17.25 6.71 2.94
CA TRP A 140 -17.52 5.52 3.74
C TRP A 140 -16.25 4.89 4.33
N LEU A 141 -15.18 4.73 3.53
CA LEU A 141 -13.93 4.15 4.02
C LEU A 141 -13.28 4.99 5.11
N LEU A 142 -13.46 6.32 5.09
CA LEU A 142 -12.93 7.22 6.11
C LEU A 142 -13.77 7.26 7.41
N GLU A 143 -14.99 6.74 7.39
CA GLU A 143 -15.81 6.55 8.59
C GLU A 143 -15.47 5.24 9.33
N VAL A 144 -14.90 4.26 8.63
CA VAL A 144 -14.50 2.97 9.22
C VAL A 144 -13.21 3.13 10.02
N ARG A 145 -13.12 2.46 11.17
CA ARG A 145 -11.88 2.35 11.91
C ARG A 145 -10.91 1.38 11.22
N TRP A 146 -9.73 1.87 10.90
CA TRP A 146 -8.59 1.10 10.40
C TRP A 146 -7.48 1.05 11.44
N ASP A 147 -6.60 0.05 11.37
CA ASP A 147 -5.42 -0.03 12.23
C ASP A 147 -4.25 0.79 11.68
N GLN A 148 -4.26 1.08 10.35
CA GLN A 148 -3.38 2.06 9.69
C GLN A 148 -4.01 2.51 8.38
N ILE A 149 -3.75 3.77 7.98
CA ILE A 149 -4.07 4.28 6.64
C ILE A 149 -2.76 4.69 5.96
N PHE A 150 -2.53 4.16 4.76
CA PHE A 150 -1.47 4.58 3.86
C PHE A 150 -2.10 5.33 2.67
N PHE A 151 -1.70 6.56 2.47
CA PHE A 151 -2.25 7.41 1.42
C PHE A 151 -1.15 8.09 0.61
N THR A 152 -1.28 8.03 -0.71
CA THR A 152 -0.48 8.83 -1.64
C THR A 152 -1.39 9.75 -2.45
N GLY A 153 -1.11 11.05 -2.44
CA GLY A 153 -1.92 12.01 -3.18
C GLY A 153 -1.69 13.48 -2.83
N SER A 154 -2.72 14.32 -2.96
CA SER A 154 -2.60 15.75 -2.69
C SER A 154 -2.62 16.08 -1.18
N PRO A 155 -1.93 17.18 -0.75
CA PRO A 155 -1.98 17.65 0.62
C PRO A 155 -3.39 17.90 1.14
N ASN A 156 -4.28 18.46 0.34
CA ASN A 156 -5.67 18.74 0.75
C ASN A 156 -6.42 17.46 1.11
N VAL A 157 -6.26 16.38 0.35
CA VAL A 157 -6.88 15.08 0.66
C VAL A 157 -6.18 14.44 1.86
N GLY A 158 -4.85 14.59 1.97
CA GLY A 158 -4.09 14.13 3.14
C GLY A 158 -4.59 14.74 4.45
N HIS A 159 -4.92 16.04 4.47
CA HIS A 159 -5.54 16.70 5.63
C HIS A 159 -6.88 16.07 6.01
N ALA A 160 -7.78 15.87 5.05
CA ALA A 160 -9.07 15.24 5.30
C ALA A 160 -8.93 13.79 5.84
N ILE A 161 -7.94 13.04 5.34
CA ILE A 161 -7.65 11.69 5.85
C ILE A 161 -7.13 11.74 7.28
N MET A 162 -6.23 12.67 7.62
CA MET A 162 -5.75 12.84 9.00
C MET A 162 -6.88 13.20 9.96
N GLU A 163 -7.77 14.11 9.56
CA GLU A 163 -8.94 14.49 10.37
C GLU A 163 -9.87 13.29 10.63
N ALA A 164 -10.14 12.50 9.61
CA ALA A 164 -10.95 11.30 9.74
C ALA A 164 -10.27 10.25 10.63
N ALA A 165 -8.99 9.98 10.42
CA ALA A 165 -8.19 9.02 11.18
C ALA A 165 -8.08 9.40 12.66
N ALA A 166 -8.00 10.70 12.97
CA ALA A 166 -7.92 11.20 14.33
C ALA A 166 -9.12 10.81 15.20
N LYS A 167 -10.31 10.62 14.61
CA LYS A 167 -11.51 10.17 15.33
C LYS A 167 -11.33 8.80 15.99
N HIS A 168 -10.49 7.97 15.38
CA HIS A 168 -10.21 6.58 15.81
C HIS A 168 -8.80 6.39 16.35
N LEU A 169 -7.98 7.45 16.42
CA LEU A 169 -6.56 7.41 16.74
C LEU A 169 -5.78 6.48 15.79
N THR A 170 -6.26 6.37 14.55
CA THR A 170 -5.61 5.55 13.51
C THR A 170 -4.33 6.22 13.03
N PRO A 171 -3.16 5.54 13.08
CA PRO A 171 -1.93 6.07 12.51
C PRO A 171 -2.04 6.20 10.99
N VAL A 172 -1.44 7.26 10.45
CA VAL A 172 -1.44 7.53 9.01
C VAL A 172 -0.01 7.66 8.47
N VAL A 173 0.21 7.15 7.26
CA VAL A 173 1.38 7.43 6.44
C VAL A 173 0.89 8.22 5.23
N LEU A 174 1.43 9.42 5.03
CA LEU A 174 1.00 10.34 3.98
C LEU A 174 2.18 10.62 3.05
N GLU A 175 2.08 10.15 1.82
CA GLU A 175 2.99 10.48 0.72
C GLU A 175 2.36 11.59 -0.13
N LEU A 176 2.89 12.80 -0.01
CA LEU A 176 2.25 13.99 -0.56
C LEU A 176 3.12 14.67 -1.61
N GLY A 177 2.50 15.48 -2.44
CA GLY A 177 3.20 16.26 -3.45
C GLY A 177 4.06 17.38 -2.84
N GLY A 178 5.10 17.76 -3.59
CA GLY A 178 5.98 18.88 -3.29
C GLY A 178 5.98 19.93 -4.39
N LYS A 179 6.77 20.99 -4.19
CA LYS A 179 6.97 22.06 -5.18
C LYS A 179 8.43 22.13 -5.55
N SER A 180 8.96 21.11 -6.21
CA SER A 180 10.37 21.06 -6.63
C SER A 180 10.68 22.17 -7.66
N PRO A 181 10.99 23.42 -7.26
CA PRO A 181 11.25 24.51 -8.19
C PRO A 181 12.56 24.24 -8.94
N CYS A 182 12.53 24.42 -10.27
CA CYS A 182 13.71 24.44 -11.12
C CYS A 182 13.95 25.88 -11.56
N ILE A 183 15.12 26.42 -11.25
CA ILE A 183 15.53 27.80 -11.59
C ILE A 183 16.65 27.73 -12.62
#